data_357d4a32a18ed155bafeafb5b1a2b765
#
_entry.id   357d4a32a18ed155bafeafb5b1a2b765
#
_cell.length_a   1.000
_cell.length_b   1.000
_cell.length_c   1.000
_cell.angle_alpha   90.00
_cell.angle_beta   90.00
_cell.angle_gamma   90.00
#
_symmetry.space_group_name_H-M   'P 1'
#
loop_
_entity.id
_entity.type
_entity.pdbx_description
1 polymer ?
#
loop_
_entity_poly.entity_id
_entity_poly.type
_entity_poly.pdbx_seq_one_letter_code
_entity_poly.pdbx_strand_id
1 'polypeptide(L)' 'IQISTCSPNFLILEGIKNWKDFYSDILKEPIEWKKGYVIPPNKPGLGVELNEEVANKHTYKGEKLHLEMADI' A
#
# COMPACT_ATOMS: atom_id res chain seq x y z
N ILE A 1 -5.73 -5.27 -0.69
CA ILE A 1 -5.37 -6.64 -1.16
C ILE A 1 -5.76 -7.70 -0.13
N GLN A 2 -5.34 -7.54 1.11
CA GLN A 2 -5.60 -8.57 2.13
C GLN A 2 -7.10 -8.77 2.39
N ILE A 3 -7.86 -7.68 2.46
CA ILE A 3 -9.31 -7.76 2.62
C ILE A 3 -9.95 -8.42 1.39
N SER A 4 -9.52 -8.05 0.19
CA SER A 4 -10.02 -8.62 -1.05
C SER A 4 -9.80 -10.13 -1.13
N THR A 5 -8.65 -10.59 -0.66
CA THR A 5 -8.29 -12.01 -0.69
C THR A 5 -9.23 -12.87 0.16
N CYS A 6 -9.73 -12.33 1.26
CA CYS A 6 -10.60 -13.08 2.18
C CYS A 6 -12.08 -12.76 2.05
N SER A 7 -12.47 -11.90 1.12
CA SER A 7 -13.87 -11.49 0.94
C SER A 7 -14.54 -12.33 -0.13
N PRO A 8 -15.59 -13.10 0.20
CA PRO A 8 -16.26 -13.98 -0.78
C PRO A 8 -17.03 -13.23 -1.87
N ASN A 9 -17.35 -11.98 -1.64
CA ASN A 9 -18.06 -11.13 -2.61
C ASN A 9 -17.15 -10.24 -3.44
N PHE A 10 -15.83 -10.49 -3.40
CA PHE A 10 -14.87 -9.75 -4.19
C PHE A 10 -15.04 -10.05 -5.68
N LEU A 11 -14.98 -9.03 -6.52
CA LEU A 11 -15.04 -9.17 -7.96
C LEU A 11 -13.75 -8.71 -8.62
N ILE A 12 -13.35 -7.46 -8.39
CA ILE A 12 -12.19 -6.88 -9.06
C ILE A 12 -11.57 -5.80 -8.18
N LEU A 13 -10.26 -5.66 -8.23
CA LEU A 13 -9.54 -4.64 -7.47
C LEU A 13 -9.12 -3.51 -8.40
N GLU A 14 -9.40 -2.27 -8.00
CA GLU A 14 -8.97 -1.09 -8.74
C GLU A 14 -7.57 -0.67 -8.31
N GLY A 15 -6.74 -0.35 -9.28
CA GLY A 15 -5.40 0.18 -9.04
C GLY A 15 -5.01 1.18 -10.10
N ILE A 16 -4.11 2.09 -9.76
CA ILE A 16 -3.62 3.12 -10.67
C ILE A 16 -2.18 2.84 -11.02
N LYS A 17 -1.83 2.93 -12.33
CA LYS A 17 -0.46 2.74 -12.83
C LYS A 17 0.18 1.42 -12.39
N ASN A 18 -0.63 0.40 -12.15
CA ASN A 18 -0.15 -0.88 -11.62
C ASN A 18 0.71 -0.71 -10.36
N TRP A 19 0.45 0.35 -9.59
CA TRP A 19 1.17 0.70 -8.37
C TRP A 19 2.68 0.83 -8.57
N LYS A 20 3.07 1.43 -9.69
CA LYS A 20 4.49 1.70 -10.02
C LYS A 20 4.93 3.05 -9.46
N ASP A 21 6.17 3.42 -9.73
CA ASP A 21 6.79 4.67 -9.30
C ASP A 21 6.76 4.81 -7.78
N PHE A 22 6.23 5.89 -7.23
CA PHE A 22 6.16 6.10 -5.79
C PHE A 22 5.46 4.95 -5.06
N TYR A 23 4.43 4.38 -5.65
CA TYR A 23 3.69 3.29 -5.02
C TYR A 23 4.53 2.04 -4.80
N SER A 24 5.55 1.81 -5.61
CA SER A 24 6.48 0.71 -5.38
C SER A 24 7.69 1.14 -4.57
N ASP A 25 8.13 2.39 -4.72
CA ASP A 25 9.32 2.89 -4.04
C ASP A 25 9.16 2.97 -2.52
N ILE A 26 7.94 3.22 -2.06
CA ILE A 26 7.64 3.32 -0.62
C ILE A 26 7.68 1.97 0.09
N LEU A 27 7.70 0.88 -0.64
CA LEU A 27 7.81 -0.48 -0.10
C LEU A 27 9.21 -1.01 -0.35
N LYS A 28 9.73 -1.82 0.58
CA LYS A 28 11.02 -2.48 0.39
C LYS A 28 10.99 -3.46 -0.77
N GLU A 29 9.87 -4.17 -0.90
CA GLU A 29 9.61 -5.04 -2.03
C GLU A 29 8.27 -4.62 -2.64
N PRO A 30 8.22 -4.34 -3.95
CA PRO A 30 6.97 -3.94 -4.58
C PRO A 30 5.96 -5.07 -4.62
N ILE A 31 4.69 -4.71 -4.78
CA ILE A 31 3.62 -5.68 -4.97
C ILE A 31 3.82 -6.36 -6.33
N GLU A 32 3.71 -7.67 -6.35
CA GLU A 32 3.89 -8.46 -7.56
C GLU A 32 2.66 -8.41 -8.46
N TRP A 33 2.89 -8.09 -9.72
CA TRP A 33 1.89 -8.11 -10.77
C TRP A 33 2.25 -9.16 -11.81
N LYS A 34 1.28 -9.96 -12.22
CA LYS A 34 1.51 -11.00 -13.23
C LYS A 34 0.29 -11.15 -14.13
N LYS A 35 0.46 -10.84 -15.40
CA LYS A 35 -0.58 -11.03 -16.44
C LYS A 35 -1.94 -10.44 -16.06
N GLY A 36 -1.95 -9.21 -15.54
CA GLY A 36 -3.18 -8.54 -15.13
C GLY A 36 -3.70 -8.92 -13.76
N TYR A 37 -2.95 -9.71 -13.00
CA TYR A 37 -3.29 -10.11 -11.65
C TYR A 37 -2.31 -9.54 -10.65
N VAL A 38 -2.81 -9.19 -9.48
CA VAL A 38 -1.98 -8.87 -8.32
C VAL A 38 -1.77 -10.14 -7.53
N ILE A 39 -0.52 -10.45 -7.23
CA ILE A 39 -0.18 -11.66 -6.45
C ILE A 39 -0.08 -11.25 -4.98
N PRO A 40 -0.98 -11.73 -4.10
CA PRO A 40 -0.91 -11.39 -2.69
C PRO A 40 0.38 -11.91 -2.05
N PRO A 41 1.04 -11.10 -1.21
CA PRO A 41 2.21 -11.59 -0.49
C PRO A 41 1.83 -12.64 0.56
N ASN A 42 2.69 -13.63 0.76
CA ASN A 42 2.48 -14.72 1.72
C ASN A 42 3.23 -14.52 3.04
N LYS A 43 3.80 -13.35 3.25
CA LYS A 43 4.54 -13.06 4.48
C LYS A 43 3.57 -12.68 5.60
N PRO A 44 3.99 -12.77 6.88
CA PRO A 44 3.14 -12.40 8.02
C PRO A 44 2.62 -10.96 7.95
N GLY A 45 1.48 -10.71 8.56
CA GLY A 45 0.84 -9.40 8.58
C GLY A 45 0.32 -9.00 7.20
N LEU A 46 0.53 -7.76 6.82
CA LEU A 46 0.16 -7.28 5.49
C LEU A 46 1.07 -7.85 4.40
N GLY A 47 2.18 -8.45 4.80
CA GLY A 47 3.11 -9.07 3.86
C GLY A 47 4.03 -8.09 3.14
N VAL A 48 4.03 -6.83 3.56
CA VAL A 48 4.88 -5.79 2.97
C VAL A 48 5.59 -5.02 4.07
N GLU A 49 6.72 -4.41 3.73
CA GLU A 49 7.48 -3.55 4.64
C GLU A 49 7.63 -2.17 4.05
N LEU A 50 7.45 -1.16 4.88
CA LEU A 50 7.62 0.23 4.49
C LEU A 50 9.11 0.55 4.29
N ASN A 51 9.44 1.23 3.20
CA ASN A 51 10.75 1.82 3.03
C ASN A 51 10.75 3.18 3.71
N GLU A 52 11.26 3.22 4.94
CA GLU A 52 11.21 4.43 5.76
C GLU A 52 12.02 5.59 5.17
N GLU A 53 13.11 5.31 4.48
CA GLU A 53 13.90 6.37 3.83
C GLU A 53 13.09 7.10 2.78
N VAL A 54 12.38 6.37 1.95
CA VAL A 54 11.51 6.96 0.93
C VAL A 54 10.34 7.68 1.57
N ALA A 55 9.71 7.09 2.58
CA ALA A 55 8.61 7.71 3.30
C ALA A 55 9.02 9.05 3.92
N ASN A 56 10.22 9.12 4.50
CA ASN A 56 10.72 10.34 5.11
C ASN A 56 11.01 11.46 4.10
N LYS A 57 11.25 11.10 2.85
CA LYS A 57 11.43 12.08 1.76
C LYS A 57 10.11 12.66 1.26
N HIS A 58 8.99 12.04 1.61
CA HIS A 58 7.66 12.42 1.14
C HIS A 58 6.72 12.75 2.30
N THR A 59 7.24 13.38 3.34
CA THR A 59 6.44 13.78 4.48
C THR A 59 5.43 14.86 4.11
N TYR A 60 4.30 14.88 4.82
CA TYR A 60 3.29 15.90 4.62
C TYR A 60 3.83 17.27 5.01
N LYS A 61 3.71 18.24 4.10
CA LYS A 61 4.21 19.60 4.28
C LYS A 61 3.11 20.66 4.28
N GLY A 62 1.87 20.26 4.29
CA GLY A 62 0.74 21.18 4.28
C GLY A 62 0.35 21.64 5.67
N GLU A 63 -0.81 22.27 5.75
CA GLU A 63 -1.39 22.66 7.02
C GLU A 63 -1.78 21.43 7.85
N LYS A 64 -1.85 21.63 9.16
CA LYS A 64 -2.22 20.57 10.08
C LYS A 64 -3.61 20.03 9.73
N LEU A 65 -3.71 18.70 9.62
CA LEU A 65 -5.01 18.07 9.32
C LEU A 65 -5.98 18.29 10.48
N HIS A 66 -7.22 18.63 10.16
CA HIS A 66 -8.26 18.84 11.17
C HIS A 66 -8.72 17.54 11.83
N LEU A 67 -8.37 16.40 11.26
CA LEU A 67 -8.65 15.09 11.82
C LEU A 67 -7.54 14.64 12.75
N GLU A 68 -7.15 15.49 13.68
CA GLU A 68 -6.20 15.08 14.69
C GLU A 68 -6.86 14.05 15.59
N MET A 69 -6.28 12.89 15.58
CA MET A 69 -6.60 11.93 16.60
C MET A 69 -6.14 12.53 17.92
N ALA A 70 -6.96 12.44 18.93
CA ALA A 70 -6.57 12.91 20.25
C ALA A 70 -5.20 12.33 20.60
N ASP A 71 -4.36 13.15 21.18
CA ASP A 71 -3.07 12.69 21.68
C ASP A 71 -3.32 11.60 22.71
N ILE A 72 -3.05 10.39 22.29
CA ILE A 72 -3.26 9.24 23.15
C ILE A 72 -1.91 8.86 23.75
#